data_5db432ff9b9c3fdaf2f39a4ebf00d761
#
_entry.id   5db432ff9b9c3fdaf2f39a4ebf00d761
#
_cell.length_a   1.000
_cell.length_b   1.000
_cell.length_c   1.000
_cell.angle_alpha   90.00
_cell.angle_beta   90.00
_cell.angle_gamma   90.00
#
_symmetry.space_group_name_H-M   'P 1'
#
loop_
_entity.id
_entity.type
_entity.pdbx_description
1 polymer ?
#
loop_
_entity_poly.entity_id
_entity_poly.type
_entity_poly.pdbx_seq_one_letter_code
_entity_poly.pdbx_strand_id
1 'polypeptide(L)'
;MERCAANDIEQATKLARNMVTRFGMSDEFGMMALGTVQNAYLNQDTSLTCAPGTAERVDAIVAKLIEDSHDRALQILKENKFKLHELARYLYKKETITGEEFMNLLTRENPLMPKQQ
;
A
#
# COMPACT_ATOMS: atom_id res chain seq x y z
N MET A 1 4.00 10.97 15.62
CA MET A 1 3.07 10.17 14.82
C MET A 1 2.97 10.65 13.36
N GLU A 2 2.94 11.94 13.11
CA GLU A 2 2.82 12.52 11.76
C GLU A 2 3.99 12.17 10.81
N ARG A 3 5.22 12.04 11.32
CA ARG A 3 6.39 11.71 10.50
C ARG A 3 6.35 10.32 9.88
N CYS A 4 5.79 9.32 10.57
CA CYS A 4 5.66 7.96 10.03
C CYS A 4 4.65 7.94 8.87
N ALA A 5 3.48 8.54 9.06
CA ALA A 5 2.45 8.58 8.03
C ALA A 5 2.92 9.34 6.77
N ALA A 6 3.65 10.45 6.92
CA ALA A 6 4.21 11.20 5.79
C ALA A 6 5.21 10.35 4.99
N ASN A 7 6.09 9.62 5.66
CA ASN A 7 7.03 8.72 5.02
C ASN A 7 6.33 7.56 4.30
N ASP A 8 5.30 6.99 4.91
CA ASP A 8 4.52 5.89 4.31
C ASP A 8 3.80 6.35 3.03
N ILE A 9 3.22 7.55 3.04
CA ILE A 9 2.59 8.17 1.87
C ILE A 9 3.62 8.40 0.76
N GLU A 10 4.79 8.91 1.11
CA GLU A 10 5.89 9.14 0.15
C GLU A 10 6.36 7.83 -0.48
N GLN A 11 6.58 6.78 0.31
CA GLN A 11 6.98 5.47 -0.18
C GLN A 11 5.91 4.82 -1.06
N ALA A 12 4.65 4.89 -0.66
CA ALA A 12 3.53 4.38 -1.45
C ALA A 12 3.43 5.12 -2.80
N THR A 13 3.57 6.44 -2.80
CA THR A 13 3.55 7.25 -4.03
C THR A 13 4.70 6.89 -4.96
N LYS A 14 5.92 6.73 -4.42
CA LYS A 14 7.11 6.33 -5.18
C LYS A 14 6.93 4.93 -5.80
N LEU A 15 6.39 3.98 -5.03
CA LEU A 15 6.10 2.64 -5.52
C LEU A 15 5.06 2.67 -6.65
N ALA A 16 3.92 3.34 -6.45
CA ALA A 16 2.86 3.46 -7.44
C ALA A 16 3.37 4.11 -8.74
N ARG A 17 4.17 5.15 -8.63
CA ARG A 17 4.80 5.80 -9.79
C ARG A 17 5.72 4.85 -10.56
N ASN A 18 6.55 4.08 -9.86
CA ASN A 18 7.41 3.07 -10.49
C ASN A 18 6.60 1.95 -11.15
N MET A 19 5.50 1.50 -10.55
CA MET A 19 4.61 0.50 -11.15
C MET A 19 4.07 0.98 -12.50
N VAL A 20 3.63 2.21 -12.59
CA VAL A 20 3.06 2.78 -13.82
C VAL A 20 4.16 3.10 -14.85
N THR A 21 5.25 3.76 -14.44
CA THR A 21 6.22 4.32 -15.39
C THR A 21 7.31 3.35 -15.82
N ARG A 22 7.68 2.40 -14.98
CA ARG A 22 8.81 1.49 -15.22
C ARG A 22 8.39 0.06 -15.51
N PHE A 23 7.35 -0.42 -14.82
CA PHE A 23 6.95 -1.83 -14.90
C PHE A 23 5.77 -2.08 -15.83
N GLY A 24 5.25 -1.04 -16.48
CA GLY A 24 4.13 -1.17 -17.43
C GLY A 24 2.85 -1.71 -16.79
N MET A 25 2.65 -1.47 -15.50
CA MET A 25 1.48 -1.93 -14.75
C MET A 25 0.31 -0.96 -14.86
N SER A 26 0.01 -0.55 -16.10
CA SER A 26 -1.11 0.36 -16.41
C SER A 26 -1.86 -0.17 -17.63
N ASP A 27 -3.18 -0.26 -17.52
CA ASP A 27 -4.03 -0.68 -18.63
C ASP A 27 -3.96 0.31 -19.82
N GLU A 28 -3.67 1.57 -19.51
CA GLU A 28 -3.64 2.63 -20.51
C GLU A 28 -2.36 2.65 -21.34
N PHE A 29 -1.21 2.41 -20.71
CA PHE A 29 0.10 2.46 -21.39
C PHE A 29 0.68 1.09 -21.70
N GLY A 30 0.09 0.04 -21.14
CA GLY A 30 0.56 -1.33 -21.33
C GLY A 30 2.03 -1.49 -20.89
N MET A 31 2.81 -2.16 -21.71
CA MET A 31 4.23 -2.46 -21.43
C MET A 31 5.20 -1.36 -21.88
N MET A 32 4.74 -0.14 -22.11
CA MET A 32 5.60 0.98 -22.50
C MET A 32 6.30 1.57 -21.28
N ALA A 33 7.64 1.64 -21.30
CA ALA A 33 8.40 2.34 -20.26
C ALA A 33 8.31 3.85 -20.46
N LEU A 34 7.78 4.56 -19.48
CA LEU A 34 7.57 6.02 -19.50
C LEU A 34 8.63 6.78 -18.70
N GLY A 35 9.49 6.06 -17.99
CA GLY A 35 10.53 6.65 -17.16
C GLY A 35 11.82 5.85 -17.17
N THR A 36 12.94 6.55 -17.03
CA THR A 36 14.28 5.97 -16.90
C THR A 36 14.92 6.41 -15.59
N VAL A 37 15.76 5.54 -15.00
CA VAL A 37 16.55 5.90 -13.82
C VAL A 37 17.78 6.65 -14.26
N GLN A 38 17.87 7.92 -13.85
CA GLN A 38 19.09 8.72 -14.04
C GLN A 38 19.97 8.58 -12.82
N ASN A 39 20.93 7.81 -12.72
CA ASN A 39 21.85 7.58 -11.60
C ASN A 39 21.36 6.54 -10.57
N ALA A 40 21.70 5.28 -10.83
CA ALA A 40 21.49 4.17 -9.89
C ALA A 40 22.29 4.29 -8.57
N TYR A 41 23.26 5.21 -8.47
CA TYR A 41 24.20 5.30 -7.36
C TYR A 41 23.93 6.38 -6.33
N LEU A 42 23.18 7.45 -6.65
CA LEU A 42 23.03 8.60 -5.76
C LEU A 42 21.61 8.90 -5.31
N ASN A 43 20.63 8.77 -6.18
CA ASN A 43 19.21 8.84 -5.86
C ASN A 43 18.45 8.12 -6.97
N GLN A 44 17.50 7.28 -6.63
CA GLN A 44 16.63 6.60 -7.61
C GLN A 44 15.60 7.59 -8.20
N ASP A 45 16.03 8.77 -8.59
CA ASP A 45 15.16 9.74 -9.24
C ASP A 45 14.83 9.24 -10.66
N THR A 46 13.59 8.91 -10.85
CA THR A 46 13.04 8.48 -12.13
C THR A 46 12.68 9.72 -12.94
N SER A 47 13.41 9.96 -14.02
CA SER A 47 13.05 11.00 -14.97
C SER A 47 12.03 10.47 -15.97
N LEU A 48 10.95 11.21 -16.17
CA LEU A 48 9.96 10.90 -17.18
C LEU A 48 10.51 11.20 -18.58
N THR A 49 10.41 10.24 -19.48
CA THR A 49 10.85 10.33 -20.88
C THR A 49 9.68 10.45 -21.85
N CYS A 50 8.55 11.00 -21.40
CA CYS A 50 7.32 11.09 -22.16
C CYS A 50 6.90 12.57 -22.36
N ALA A 51 5.97 12.78 -23.29
CA ALA A 51 5.38 14.10 -23.53
C ALA A 51 4.63 14.63 -22.29
N PRO A 52 4.49 15.97 -22.12
CA PRO A 52 3.79 16.56 -20.97
C PRO A 52 2.37 16.02 -20.74
N GLY A 53 1.59 15.83 -21.80
CA GLY A 53 0.25 15.25 -21.68
C GLY A 53 0.22 13.82 -21.19
N THR A 54 1.24 13.04 -21.50
CA THR A 54 1.40 11.67 -20.96
C THR A 54 1.79 11.70 -19.49
N ALA A 55 2.65 12.64 -19.08
CA ALA A 55 3.03 12.84 -17.69
C ALA A 55 1.83 13.20 -16.82
N GLU A 56 0.94 14.06 -17.30
CA GLU A 56 -0.31 14.41 -16.61
C GLU A 56 -1.23 13.18 -16.42
N ARG A 57 -1.35 12.34 -17.46
CA ARG A 57 -2.11 11.09 -17.37
C ARG A 57 -1.48 10.09 -16.41
N VAL A 58 -0.15 10.00 -16.36
CA VAL A 58 0.57 9.18 -15.37
C VAL A 58 0.24 9.65 -13.96
N ASP A 59 0.25 10.95 -13.70
CA ASP A 59 -0.09 11.49 -12.37
C ASP A 59 -1.52 11.15 -11.97
N ALA A 60 -2.47 11.22 -12.90
CA ALA A 60 -3.86 10.84 -12.65
C ALA A 60 -4.01 9.33 -12.31
N ILE A 61 -3.31 8.45 -13.04
CA ILE A 61 -3.32 7.01 -12.79
C ILE A 61 -2.69 6.68 -11.43
N VAL A 62 -1.55 7.32 -11.10
CA VAL A 62 -0.88 7.14 -9.81
C VAL A 62 -1.78 7.59 -8.66
N ALA A 63 -2.42 8.76 -8.78
CA ALA A 63 -3.34 9.27 -7.76
C ALA A 63 -4.50 8.29 -7.52
N LYS A 64 -5.11 7.79 -8.60
CA LYS A 64 -6.19 6.81 -8.51
C LYS A 64 -5.73 5.50 -7.87
N LEU A 65 -4.57 4.98 -8.24
CA LEU A 65 -4.01 3.75 -7.67
C LEU A 65 -3.80 3.88 -6.15
N ILE A 66 -3.33 5.03 -5.70
CA ILE A 66 -3.15 5.32 -4.26
C ILE A 66 -4.51 5.38 -3.57
N GLU A 67 -5.49 6.08 -4.14
CA GLU A 67 -6.85 6.20 -3.58
C GLU A 67 -7.53 4.83 -3.45
N ASP A 68 -7.54 4.04 -4.51
CA ASP A 68 -8.12 2.69 -4.52
C ASP A 68 -7.44 1.77 -3.49
N SER A 69 -6.11 1.88 -3.35
CA SER A 69 -5.33 1.10 -2.38
C SER A 69 -5.62 1.52 -0.95
N HIS A 70 -5.76 2.82 -0.69
CA HIS A 70 -6.15 3.36 0.61
C HIS A 70 -7.55 2.88 1.02
N ASP A 71 -8.51 2.98 0.12
CA ASP A 71 -9.89 2.56 0.38
C ASP A 71 -9.97 1.06 0.68
N ARG A 72 -9.22 0.24 -0.07
CA ARG A 72 -9.12 -1.20 0.20
C ARG A 72 -8.51 -1.48 1.57
N ALA A 73 -7.44 -0.79 1.94
CA ALA A 73 -6.81 -0.94 3.26
C ALA A 73 -7.78 -0.56 4.38
N LEU A 74 -8.50 0.54 4.20
CA LEU A 74 -9.51 1.01 5.16
C LEU A 74 -10.66 0.00 5.31
N GLN A 75 -11.11 -0.59 4.21
CA GLN A 75 -12.12 -1.63 4.21
C GLN A 75 -11.64 -2.87 4.98
N ILE A 76 -10.43 -3.37 4.72
CA ILE A 76 -9.84 -4.51 5.43
C ILE A 76 -9.79 -4.25 6.94
N LEU A 77 -9.37 -3.07 7.36
CA LEU A 77 -9.32 -2.69 8.77
C LEU A 77 -10.71 -2.62 9.40
N LYS A 78 -11.71 -2.09 8.70
CA LYS A 78 -13.10 -2.03 9.17
C LYS A 78 -13.69 -3.43 9.36
N GLU A 79 -13.50 -4.31 8.39
CA GLU A 79 -13.98 -5.69 8.42
C GLU A 79 -13.32 -6.52 9.54
N ASN A 80 -12.07 -6.21 9.87
CA ASN A 80 -11.30 -6.91 10.89
C ASN A 80 -11.11 -6.11 12.18
N LYS A 81 -11.96 -5.12 12.44
CA LYS A 81 -11.84 -4.21 13.59
C LYS A 81 -11.76 -4.95 14.93
N PHE A 82 -12.54 -6.02 15.09
CA PHE A 82 -12.51 -6.85 16.29
C PHE A 82 -11.12 -7.47 16.52
N LYS A 83 -10.56 -8.07 15.48
CA LYS A 83 -9.22 -8.70 15.52
C LYS A 83 -8.13 -7.68 15.79
N LEU A 84 -8.24 -6.50 15.20
CA LEU A 84 -7.32 -5.39 15.46
C LEU A 84 -7.30 -5.00 16.94
N HIS A 85 -8.47 -4.85 17.56
CA HIS A 85 -8.57 -4.54 18.99
C HIS A 85 -8.06 -5.68 19.88
N GLU A 86 -8.32 -6.94 19.52
CA GLU A 86 -7.84 -8.11 20.24
C GLU A 86 -6.30 -8.19 20.20
N LEU A 87 -5.71 -8.03 19.03
CA LEU A 87 -4.26 -7.99 18.84
C LEU A 87 -3.61 -6.83 19.60
N ALA A 88 -4.19 -5.64 19.52
CA ALA A 88 -3.68 -4.47 20.22
C ALA A 88 -3.70 -4.67 21.75
N ARG A 89 -4.79 -5.24 22.28
CA ARG A 89 -4.91 -5.56 23.72
C ARG A 89 -3.90 -6.63 24.15
N TYR A 90 -3.67 -7.63 23.33
CA TYR A 90 -2.71 -8.69 23.60
C TYR A 90 -1.28 -8.13 23.59
N LEU A 91 -0.93 -7.33 22.59
CA LEU A 91 0.36 -6.67 22.48
C LEU A 91 0.62 -5.70 23.65
N TYR A 92 -0.40 -4.95 24.08
CA TYR A 92 -0.30 -4.06 25.23
C TYR A 92 0.07 -4.81 26.53
N LYS A 93 -0.43 -6.05 26.70
CA LYS A 93 -0.15 -6.87 27.87
C LYS A 93 1.21 -7.56 27.82
N LYS A 94 1.63 -8.01 26.63
CA LYS A 94 2.84 -8.80 26.44
C LYS A 94 4.05 -8.01 25.94
N GLU A 95 3.84 -6.78 25.45
CA GLU A 95 4.82 -5.88 24.83
C GLU A 95 5.43 -6.43 23.51
N THR A 96 5.62 -7.72 23.41
CA THR A 96 6.09 -8.41 22.19
C THR A 96 5.27 -9.67 21.94
N ILE A 97 5.07 -10.01 20.67
CA ILE A 97 4.40 -11.25 20.24
C ILE A 97 5.20 -11.94 19.15
N THR A 98 5.14 -13.27 19.13
CA THR A 98 5.72 -14.06 18.05
C THR A 98 4.79 -14.10 16.82
N GLY A 99 5.35 -14.45 15.65
CA GLY A 99 4.54 -14.64 14.45
C GLY A 99 3.46 -15.73 14.61
N GLU A 100 3.76 -16.80 15.35
CA GLU A 100 2.81 -17.86 15.65
C GLU A 100 1.65 -17.37 16.53
N GLU A 101 1.92 -16.63 17.58
CA GLU A 101 0.90 -16.01 18.44
C GLU A 101 0.02 -15.05 17.66
N PHE A 102 0.63 -14.22 16.77
CA PHE A 102 -0.09 -13.32 15.88
C PHE A 102 -1.06 -14.09 14.97
N MET A 103 -0.57 -15.13 14.30
CA MET A 103 -1.40 -15.95 13.41
C MET A 103 -2.52 -16.66 14.15
N ASN A 104 -2.27 -17.18 15.35
CA ASN A 104 -3.29 -17.81 16.17
C ASN A 104 -4.41 -16.84 16.57
N LEU A 105 -4.08 -15.60 16.88
CA LEU A 105 -5.08 -14.56 17.17
C LEU A 105 -5.83 -14.14 15.92
N LEU A 106 -5.14 -14.03 14.79
CA LEU A 106 -5.73 -13.60 13.51
C LEU A 106 -6.72 -14.64 12.96
N THR A 107 -6.43 -15.94 13.12
CA THR A 107 -7.24 -17.04 12.59
C THR A 107 -8.39 -17.45 13.49
N ARG A 108 -8.45 -16.97 14.75
CA ARG A 108 -9.60 -17.23 15.63
C ARG A 108 -10.89 -16.70 15.00
N GLU A 109 -11.93 -17.51 15.03
CA GLU A 109 -13.27 -17.07 14.62
C GLU A 109 -13.75 -15.94 15.55
N ASN A 110 -14.37 -14.91 14.96
CA ASN A 110 -15.01 -13.85 15.72
C ASN A 110 -16.26 -14.40 16.43
N PRO A 111 -16.30 -14.46 17.78
CA PRO A 111 -17.44 -15.03 18.50
C PRO A 111 -18.74 -14.24 18.32
N LEU A 112 -18.67 -13.05 17.72
CA LEU A 112 -19.82 -12.17 17.48
C LEU A 112 -20.37 -12.26 16.04
N MET A 113 -19.73 -13.03 15.16
CA MET A 113 -20.27 -13.28 13.82
C MET A 113 -21.21 -14.51 13.85
N PRO A 114 -22.45 -14.40 13.34
CA PRO A 114 -23.28 -15.56 13.14
C PRO A 114 -22.58 -16.52 12.16
N LYS A 115 -22.50 -17.81 12.52
CA LYS A 115 -21.99 -18.85 11.64
C LYS A 115 -22.82 -18.80 10.35
N GLN A 116 -22.19 -18.45 9.24
CA GLN A 116 -22.82 -18.62 7.94
C GLN A 116 -23.03 -20.13 7.73
N GLN A 117 -24.28 -20.51 7.76
CA GLN A 117 -24.73 -21.87 7.39
C GLN A 117 -24.68 -22.00 5.88
#